data_897d81c1b0868897f4e5a0b1b6aa20b4
#
_entry.id   897d81c1b0868897f4e5a0b1b6aa20b4
#
_cell.length_a   1.000
_cell.length_b   1.000
_cell.length_c   1.000
_cell.angle_alpha   90.00
_cell.angle_beta   90.00
_cell.angle_gamma   90.00
#
_symmetry.space_group_name_H-M   'P 1'
#
loop_
_entity.id
_entity.type
_entity.pdbx_description
1 polymer ?
#
loop_
_entity_poly.entity_id
_entity_poly.type
_entity_poly.pdbx_seq_one_letter_code
_entity_poly.pdbx_strand_id
1 'polypeptide(L)'
;MNAPDKFIELMRLTREPLPASRKIYVPGSQADIQVPMREIMQSNGEAVVVYDTSGPYTDPNASIDVRQGLPLVRSPWIEARGDTESYTGRTPFALDDGLKNGETETLASLRAQAAGLQRTPRRAKAGGNVSQMHYARQGIITPEMEYVAIRENQKLAWMEQYLSNPEREARLAGNSFGASIPRVMTPEFVRDEVARGRAIIPGNINHPEVEPMAIGRNFLVKINANIGNSAVTSSIEEEVEKLVWSMRWGADTVMDLSTGRNIHTTRDWILRNSPVPIGTVPIYQALEKVGGVAEDLTWEIFRDTLVEQAEQGVDYFTVHAGVRLAFIHLTANRMTGIVSRGGSIMAKWCIAHHKENFIYSHFDEMTEILKAYDVSYSLGDGLRPGSGADANDEAQFAELRTLGELTQQAWQQDVQVMIEGPGHVPLHMVQANMTEQLKHCHEAPFYTLGPLTTDIAPGYDHITSGIGAAMIGWFGTAMLCYVTPKEHLGLPDRDDVKVGIITYKIAAHVADVAKGHPGVRARDDALSKARFEFRWMDQFNLSLDPDTARDFHDETLPKDSSKVAHFCSMCGPKFCSMKISQEVREYAKTKGVSDEQALSDGMETKSEEFKKAGGEIYIPITAL
;
A
#
# COMPACT_ATOMS: atom_id res chain seq x y z
N MET A 1 37.40 12.71 10.38
CA MET A 1 36.78 11.44 10.00
C MET A 1 35.64 11.81 9.05
N ASN A 2 35.70 11.39 7.80
CA ASN A 2 34.58 11.58 6.87
C ASN A 2 33.36 10.85 7.45
N ALA A 3 32.20 11.50 7.41
CA ALA A 3 30.94 10.85 7.78
C ALA A 3 30.83 9.55 6.99
N PRO A 4 30.41 8.44 7.60
CA PRO A 4 30.20 7.19 6.87
C PRO A 4 29.26 7.46 5.70
N ASP A 5 29.60 6.93 4.53
CA ASP A 5 28.76 7.02 3.34
C ASP A 5 27.39 6.43 3.69
N LYS A 6 26.36 7.28 3.81
CA LYS A 6 25.01 6.87 4.20
C LYS A 6 24.42 5.78 3.29
N PHE A 7 24.82 5.77 2.00
CA PHE A 7 24.42 4.71 1.08
C PHE A 7 25.06 3.35 1.41
N ILE A 8 26.27 3.34 2.00
CA ILE A 8 26.89 2.07 2.45
C ILE A 8 26.14 1.53 3.67
N GLU A 9 25.70 2.39 4.56
CA GLU A 9 24.90 2.00 5.73
C GLU A 9 23.53 1.49 5.30
N LEU A 10 22.86 2.19 4.38
CA LEU A 10 21.62 1.77 3.75
C LEU A 10 21.74 0.37 3.13
N MET A 11 22.82 0.10 2.41
CA MET A 11 23.07 -1.21 1.79
C MET A 11 23.24 -2.34 2.81
N ARG A 12 23.65 -2.05 4.04
CA ARG A 12 23.69 -3.05 5.13
C ARG A 12 22.28 -3.34 5.68
N LEU A 13 21.49 -2.29 5.90
CA LEU A 13 20.12 -2.42 6.45
C LEU A 13 19.17 -3.16 5.50
N THR A 14 19.45 -3.16 4.21
CA THR A 14 18.54 -3.66 3.17
C THR A 14 18.80 -5.10 2.74
N ARG A 15 19.96 -5.66 3.05
CA ARG A 15 20.35 -7.01 2.60
C ARG A 15 19.92 -8.15 3.52
N GLU A 16 19.54 -7.85 4.74
CA GLU A 16 19.14 -8.88 5.67
C GLU A 16 17.64 -9.18 5.51
N PRO A 17 17.28 -10.44 5.20
CA PRO A 17 15.87 -10.85 5.25
C PRO A 17 15.32 -10.65 6.65
N LEU A 18 14.00 -10.54 6.76
CA LEU A 18 13.34 -10.54 8.07
C LEU A 18 13.61 -11.87 8.78
N PRO A 19 13.59 -11.91 10.12
CA PRO A 19 13.97 -13.11 10.90
C PRO A 19 13.24 -14.38 10.43
N ALA A 20 13.94 -15.52 10.44
CA ALA A 20 13.47 -16.84 9.98
C ALA A 20 12.84 -16.84 8.58
N SER A 21 13.21 -15.88 7.75
CA SER A 21 12.67 -15.74 6.40
C SER A 21 13.74 -15.98 5.36
N ARG A 22 13.33 -16.51 4.22
CA ARG A 22 14.15 -16.56 3.02
C ARG A 22 13.35 -16.08 1.83
N LYS A 23 14.02 -15.47 0.86
CA LYS A 23 13.42 -15.14 -0.41
C LYS A 23 13.39 -16.37 -1.30
N ILE A 24 12.23 -16.62 -1.89
CA ILE A 24 12.01 -17.63 -2.93
C ILE A 24 11.38 -16.97 -4.14
N TYR A 25 11.55 -17.56 -5.31
CA TYR A 25 10.96 -17.07 -6.55
C TYR A 25 10.00 -18.13 -7.10
N VAL A 26 8.76 -17.72 -7.37
CA VAL A 26 7.76 -18.57 -8.01
C VAL A 26 7.83 -18.32 -9.51
N PRO A 27 8.15 -19.35 -10.33
CA PRO A 27 8.28 -19.18 -11.77
C PRO A 27 6.91 -19.04 -12.44
N GLY A 28 6.86 -18.20 -13.49
CA GLY A 28 5.74 -18.14 -14.43
C GLY A 28 5.91 -19.08 -15.62
N SER A 29 5.11 -18.84 -16.66
CA SER A 29 5.15 -19.62 -17.91
C SER A 29 6.43 -19.37 -18.72
N GLN A 30 7.07 -18.23 -18.56
CA GLN A 30 8.34 -17.82 -19.18
C GLN A 30 9.43 -17.76 -18.11
N ALA A 31 10.68 -18.06 -18.51
CA ALA A 31 11.79 -18.17 -17.56
C ALA A 31 12.15 -16.85 -16.86
N ASP A 32 11.83 -15.73 -17.47
CA ASP A 32 12.05 -14.36 -16.95
C ASP A 32 10.91 -13.84 -16.08
N ILE A 33 9.81 -14.57 -15.98
CA ILE A 33 8.74 -14.30 -15.00
C ILE A 33 9.10 -15.02 -13.70
N GLN A 34 9.64 -14.29 -12.74
CA GLN A 34 10.06 -14.80 -11.43
C GLN A 34 9.46 -13.92 -10.33
N VAL A 35 8.44 -14.42 -9.63
CA VAL A 35 7.71 -13.64 -8.63
C VAL A 35 8.32 -13.86 -7.24
N PRO A 36 8.90 -12.82 -6.60
CA PRO A 36 9.53 -12.95 -5.31
C PRO A 36 8.51 -13.14 -4.20
N MET A 37 8.74 -14.15 -3.38
CA MET A 37 7.97 -14.45 -2.20
C MET A 37 8.90 -14.51 -0.99
N ARG A 38 8.36 -14.21 0.17
CA ARG A 38 8.99 -14.43 1.46
C ARG A 38 8.42 -15.69 2.09
N GLU A 39 9.26 -16.70 2.28
CA GLU A 39 8.92 -17.90 3.02
C GLU A 39 9.37 -17.73 4.47
N ILE A 40 8.43 -17.82 5.41
CA ILE A 40 8.66 -17.69 6.84
C ILE A 40 8.68 -19.08 7.43
N MET A 41 9.87 -19.54 7.86
CA MET A 41 10.08 -20.88 8.42
C MET A 41 9.64 -20.93 9.88
N GLN A 42 9.02 -22.02 10.28
CA GLN A 42 8.62 -22.31 11.65
C GLN A 42 9.44 -23.47 12.24
N SER A 43 9.59 -23.49 13.56
CA SER A 43 10.36 -24.50 14.29
C SER A 43 9.79 -25.92 14.17
N ASN A 44 8.50 -26.05 13.84
CA ASN A 44 7.82 -27.34 13.61
C ASN A 44 7.98 -27.88 12.18
N GLY A 45 8.76 -27.20 11.32
CA GLY A 45 8.99 -27.58 9.93
C GLY A 45 7.92 -27.07 8.93
N GLU A 46 6.86 -26.43 9.40
CA GLU A 46 5.89 -25.74 8.53
C GLU A 46 6.47 -24.40 8.04
N ALA A 47 5.93 -23.85 6.96
CA ALA A 47 6.29 -22.52 6.47
C ALA A 47 5.06 -21.73 6.03
N VAL A 48 5.12 -20.40 6.10
CA VAL A 48 4.11 -19.49 5.54
C VAL A 48 4.75 -18.69 4.44
N VAL A 49 4.11 -18.65 3.27
CA VAL A 49 4.59 -17.87 2.14
C VAL A 49 3.72 -16.61 1.98
N VAL A 50 4.38 -15.46 1.83
CA VAL A 50 3.74 -14.17 1.56
C VAL A 50 4.50 -13.45 0.46
N TYR A 51 3.84 -12.54 -0.26
CA TYR A 51 4.54 -11.71 -1.25
C TYR A 51 5.58 -10.82 -0.55
N ASP A 52 6.71 -10.61 -1.22
CA ASP A 52 7.81 -9.78 -0.71
C ASP A 52 7.95 -8.50 -1.54
N THR A 53 7.45 -7.39 -1.04
CA THR A 53 7.47 -6.09 -1.71
C THR A 53 8.87 -5.46 -1.78
N SER A 54 9.85 -6.03 -1.08
CA SER A 54 11.20 -5.46 -1.02
C SER A 54 12.02 -5.69 -2.30
N GLY A 55 11.48 -6.38 -3.31
CA GLY A 55 12.21 -6.70 -4.53
C GLY A 55 13.52 -7.43 -4.22
N PRO A 56 14.66 -7.06 -4.84
CA PRO A 56 15.93 -7.72 -4.60
C PRO A 56 16.59 -7.36 -3.27
N TYR A 57 16.09 -6.36 -2.52
CA TYR A 57 16.79 -5.86 -1.32
C TYR A 57 16.96 -6.88 -0.20
N THR A 58 16.04 -7.81 -0.03
CA THR A 58 16.12 -8.87 0.99
C THR A 58 16.64 -10.19 0.42
N ASP A 59 17.19 -10.19 -0.78
CA ASP A 59 17.86 -11.36 -1.37
C ASP A 59 19.36 -11.31 -1.07
N PRO A 60 19.90 -12.23 -0.24
CA PRO A 60 21.33 -12.24 0.08
C PRO A 60 22.24 -12.54 -1.13
N ASN A 61 21.68 -13.08 -2.22
CA ASN A 61 22.40 -13.40 -3.44
C ASN A 61 22.39 -12.23 -4.44
N ALA A 62 21.53 -11.23 -4.27
CA ALA A 62 21.48 -10.06 -5.13
C ALA A 62 22.62 -9.09 -4.86
N SER A 63 23.24 -8.60 -5.92
CA SER A 63 24.19 -7.49 -5.84
C SER A 63 23.46 -6.21 -6.24
N ILE A 64 23.31 -5.28 -5.30
CA ILE A 64 22.63 -4.01 -5.51
C ILE A 64 23.65 -2.88 -5.37
N ASP A 65 23.70 -2.01 -6.37
CA ASP A 65 24.34 -0.70 -6.30
C ASP A 65 23.26 0.38 -6.54
N VAL A 66 22.85 1.06 -5.49
CA VAL A 66 21.82 2.11 -5.56
C VAL A 66 22.18 3.25 -6.53
N ARG A 67 23.47 3.41 -6.87
CA ARG A 67 23.96 4.39 -7.85
C ARG A 67 23.75 3.94 -9.30
N GLN A 68 23.45 2.67 -9.53
CA GLN A 68 23.18 2.09 -10.85
C GLN A 68 21.71 1.71 -11.02
N GLY A 69 20.96 1.65 -9.92
CA GLY A 69 19.57 1.20 -9.86
C GLY A 69 19.40 -0.31 -9.84
N LEU A 70 18.16 -0.74 -9.83
CA LEU A 70 17.76 -2.14 -9.77
C LEU A 70 17.80 -2.84 -11.14
N PRO A 71 17.72 -4.18 -11.18
CA PRO A 71 17.57 -4.94 -12.41
C PRO A 71 16.30 -4.54 -13.19
N LEU A 72 16.41 -4.50 -14.52
CA LEU A 72 15.35 -4.08 -15.44
C LEU A 72 14.41 -5.25 -15.75
N VAL A 73 13.60 -5.67 -14.78
CA VAL A 73 12.76 -6.89 -14.84
C VAL A 73 11.83 -6.90 -16.06
N ARG A 74 11.22 -5.77 -16.40
CA ARG A 74 10.21 -5.65 -17.46
C ARG A 74 10.77 -5.32 -18.84
N SER A 75 12.08 -4.95 -18.96
CA SER A 75 12.65 -4.58 -20.27
C SER A 75 12.43 -5.63 -21.36
N PRO A 76 12.68 -6.94 -21.12
CA PRO A 76 12.45 -7.97 -22.14
C PRO A 76 10.98 -8.02 -22.61
N TRP A 77 10.03 -7.85 -21.69
CA TRP A 77 8.60 -7.88 -21.99
C TRP A 77 8.16 -6.67 -22.84
N ILE A 78 8.64 -5.47 -22.44
CA ILE A 78 8.37 -4.21 -23.15
C ILE A 78 8.93 -4.26 -24.57
N GLU A 79 10.16 -4.77 -24.73
CA GLU A 79 10.82 -4.86 -26.02
C GLU A 79 10.18 -5.92 -26.93
N ALA A 80 9.80 -7.06 -26.38
CA ALA A 80 9.17 -8.16 -27.14
C ALA A 80 7.83 -7.77 -27.76
N ARG A 81 7.10 -6.82 -27.16
CA ARG A 81 5.85 -6.29 -27.75
C ARG A 81 6.08 -5.51 -29.04
N GLY A 82 7.24 -4.90 -29.24
CA GLY A 82 7.65 -4.26 -30.49
C GLY A 82 6.86 -2.99 -30.87
N ASP A 83 6.08 -2.44 -29.96
CA ASP A 83 5.16 -1.30 -30.15
C ASP A 83 5.68 0.02 -29.56
N THR A 84 6.86 0.00 -28.98
CA THR A 84 7.56 1.17 -28.44
C THR A 84 8.77 1.57 -29.29
N GLU A 85 9.19 2.83 -29.14
CA GLU A 85 10.43 3.37 -29.69
C GLU A 85 11.23 4.14 -28.64
N SER A 86 12.55 4.02 -28.68
CA SER A 86 13.44 4.91 -27.91
C SER A 86 13.63 6.22 -28.66
N TYR A 87 13.74 7.32 -27.95
CA TYR A 87 13.94 8.64 -28.55
C TYR A 87 14.76 9.56 -27.63
N THR A 88 15.24 10.67 -28.18
CA THR A 88 15.85 11.71 -27.37
C THR A 88 14.75 12.41 -26.57
N GLY A 89 14.73 12.15 -25.26
CA GLY A 89 13.78 12.75 -24.37
C GLY A 89 14.00 14.25 -24.15
N ARG A 90 13.16 14.82 -23.32
CA ARG A 90 13.26 16.19 -22.87
C ARG A 90 14.57 16.42 -22.08
N THR A 91 15.26 17.51 -22.33
CA THR A 91 16.41 17.92 -21.52
C THR A 91 15.91 18.55 -20.22
N PRO A 92 16.29 18.01 -19.03
CA PRO A 92 15.90 18.64 -17.77
C PRO A 92 16.50 20.03 -17.62
N PHE A 93 15.76 20.96 -17.02
CA PHE A 93 16.17 22.33 -16.71
C PHE A 93 16.42 22.52 -15.22
N ALA A 94 17.03 23.64 -14.83
CA ALA A 94 17.25 23.98 -13.44
C ALA A 94 15.93 24.06 -12.64
N LEU A 95 14.88 24.59 -13.25
CA LEU A 95 13.55 24.70 -12.63
C LEU A 95 12.90 23.33 -12.31
N ASP A 96 13.27 22.26 -13.02
CA ASP A 96 12.76 20.92 -12.75
C ASP A 96 13.25 20.39 -11.39
N ASP A 97 14.43 20.84 -10.95
CA ASP A 97 14.99 20.57 -9.64
C ASP A 97 14.67 21.68 -8.60
N GLY A 98 13.74 22.58 -8.88
CA GLY A 98 13.43 23.70 -7.99
C GLY A 98 14.62 24.67 -7.81
N LEU A 99 15.56 24.67 -8.75
CA LEU A 99 16.72 25.58 -8.79
C LEU A 99 16.34 26.86 -9.55
N LYS A 100 17.03 27.97 -9.26
CA LYS A 100 16.84 29.21 -10.00
C LYS A 100 17.51 29.15 -11.36
N ASN A 101 17.01 29.93 -12.31
CA ASN A 101 17.69 30.15 -13.59
C ASN A 101 19.11 30.69 -13.33
N GLY A 102 20.11 30.00 -13.90
CA GLY A 102 21.53 30.34 -13.73
C GLY A 102 22.28 29.47 -12.71
N GLU A 103 21.64 28.62 -11.91
CA GLU A 103 22.30 27.65 -11.03
C GLU A 103 22.81 26.42 -11.81
N THR A 104 23.58 26.65 -12.87
CA THR A 104 24.04 25.62 -13.81
C THR A 104 25.09 24.67 -13.21
N GLU A 105 25.95 25.16 -12.32
CA GLU A 105 26.96 24.35 -11.62
C GLU A 105 26.31 23.37 -10.66
N THR A 106 25.28 23.80 -9.92
CA THR A 106 24.51 22.95 -9.02
C THR A 106 23.80 21.86 -9.80
N LEU A 107 23.12 22.21 -10.90
CA LEU A 107 22.45 21.25 -11.77
C LEU A 107 23.43 20.23 -12.37
N ALA A 108 24.62 20.69 -12.81
CA ALA A 108 25.65 19.79 -13.35
C ALA A 108 26.16 18.80 -12.28
N SER A 109 26.31 19.25 -11.03
CA SER A 109 26.70 18.40 -9.91
C SER A 109 25.64 17.34 -9.60
N LEU A 110 24.36 17.71 -9.54
CA LEU A 110 23.24 16.78 -9.31
C LEU A 110 23.18 15.72 -10.43
N ARG A 111 23.29 16.12 -11.69
CA ARG A 111 23.34 15.20 -12.84
C ARG A 111 24.53 14.25 -12.79
N ALA A 112 25.69 14.73 -12.38
CA ALA A 112 26.86 13.88 -12.23
C ALA A 112 26.66 12.82 -11.14
N GLN A 113 25.99 13.16 -10.05
CA GLN A 113 25.64 12.22 -8.98
C GLN A 113 24.63 11.16 -9.45
N ALA A 114 23.68 11.53 -10.30
CA ALA A 114 22.65 10.63 -10.84
C ALA A 114 23.04 9.99 -12.20
N ALA A 115 24.29 10.13 -12.66
CA ALA A 115 24.70 9.69 -14.02
C ALA A 115 24.44 8.19 -14.29
N GLY A 116 24.61 7.32 -13.27
CA GLY A 116 24.33 5.89 -13.39
C GLY A 116 22.84 5.54 -13.43
N LEU A 117 21.97 6.47 -13.07
CA LEU A 117 20.53 6.28 -12.99
C LEU A 117 19.78 6.77 -14.24
N GLN A 118 20.47 7.52 -15.10
CA GLN A 118 19.84 8.06 -16.31
C GLN A 118 19.49 6.95 -17.30
N ARG A 119 18.32 7.06 -17.91
CA ARG A 119 17.80 6.13 -18.91
C ARG A 119 17.36 6.90 -20.16
N THR A 120 17.52 6.29 -21.34
CA THR A 120 16.92 6.80 -22.57
C THR A 120 15.44 6.49 -22.56
N PRO A 121 14.56 7.49 -22.63
CA PRO A 121 13.12 7.23 -22.54
C PRO A 121 12.60 6.50 -23.78
N ARG A 122 11.54 5.73 -23.56
CA ARG A 122 10.73 5.08 -24.57
C ARG A 122 9.31 5.64 -24.54
N ARG A 123 8.65 5.56 -25.67
CA ARG A 123 7.21 5.88 -25.80
C ARG A 123 6.55 4.92 -26.77
N ALA A 124 5.24 4.90 -26.80
CA ALA A 124 4.48 4.23 -27.84
C ALA A 124 4.89 4.76 -29.23
N LYS A 125 4.94 3.90 -30.23
CA LYS A 125 5.05 4.33 -31.62
C LYS A 125 3.90 5.27 -31.99
N ALA A 126 4.12 6.14 -32.99
CA ALA A 126 3.14 7.15 -33.38
C ALA A 126 1.73 6.57 -33.54
N GLY A 127 0.77 7.15 -32.83
CA GLY A 127 -0.63 6.70 -32.80
C GLY A 127 -0.89 5.41 -32.03
N GLY A 128 0.13 4.83 -31.36
CA GLY A 128 0.00 3.62 -30.54
C GLY A 128 -0.51 3.91 -29.12
N ASN A 129 -0.87 2.85 -28.43
CA ASN A 129 -1.18 2.83 -27.01
C ASN A 129 -0.49 1.62 -26.38
N VAL A 130 0.20 1.81 -25.27
CA VAL A 130 0.98 0.75 -24.58
C VAL A 130 0.47 0.45 -23.17
N SER A 131 -0.74 0.91 -22.85
CA SER A 131 -1.34 0.67 -21.54
C SER A 131 -1.78 -0.79 -21.36
N GLN A 132 -1.73 -1.27 -20.12
CA GLN A 132 -2.21 -2.62 -19.80
C GLN A 132 -3.71 -2.78 -20.14
N MET A 133 -4.52 -1.71 -20.02
CA MET A 133 -5.93 -1.75 -20.42
C MET A 133 -6.09 -1.96 -21.92
N HIS A 134 -5.24 -1.35 -22.74
CA HIS A 134 -5.27 -1.52 -24.19
C HIS A 134 -5.02 -2.98 -24.58
N TYR A 135 -3.98 -3.60 -24.04
CA TYR A 135 -3.71 -5.02 -24.29
C TYR A 135 -4.84 -5.92 -23.79
N ALA A 136 -5.34 -5.64 -22.59
CA ALA A 136 -6.43 -6.39 -22.00
C ALA A 136 -7.71 -6.37 -22.86
N ARG A 137 -8.07 -5.21 -23.42
CA ARG A 137 -9.23 -5.04 -24.31
C ARG A 137 -9.06 -5.73 -25.66
N GLN A 138 -7.83 -5.93 -26.10
CA GLN A 138 -7.50 -6.75 -27.29
C GLN A 138 -7.50 -8.26 -26.97
N GLY A 139 -7.76 -8.66 -25.73
CA GLY A 139 -7.72 -10.06 -25.30
C GLY A 139 -6.31 -10.59 -25.06
N ILE A 140 -5.30 -9.71 -25.04
CA ILE A 140 -3.91 -10.08 -24.83
C ILE A 140 -3.64 -10.22 -23.33
N ILE A 141 -3.04 -11.34 -22.93
CA ILE A 141 -2.49 -11.55 -21.60
C ILE A 141 -1.02 -11.17 -21.64
N THR A 142 -0.66 -10.12 -20.90
CA THR A 142 0.74 -9.67 -20.80
C THR A 142 1.50 -10.46 -19.72
N PRO A 143 2.84 -10.49 -19.75
CA PRO A 143 3.64 -11.03 -18.65
C PRO A 143 3.33 -10.37 -17.31
N GLU A 144 2.99 -9.08 -17.30
CA GLU A 144 2.56 -8.34 -16.12
C GLU A 144 1.27 -8.92 -15.51
N MET A 145 0.30 -9.32 -16.32
CA MET A 145 -0.97 -9.94 -15.86
C MET A 145 -0.72 -11.33 -15.27
N GLU A 146 0.17 -12.12 -15.86
CA GLU A 146 0.58 -13.40 -15.29
C GLU A 146 1.32 -13.24 -13.97
N TYR A 147 2.25 -12.29 -13.89
CA TYR A 147 2.97 -11.96 -12.67
C TYR A 147 2.00 -11.60 -11.53
N VAL A 148 1.02 -10.74 -11.82
CA VAL A 148 -0.04 -10.36 -10.87
C VAL A 148 -0.83 -11.59 -10.40
N ALA A 149 -1.22 -12.48 -11.30
CA ALA A 149 -1.97 -13.70 -10.93
C ALA A 149 -1.17 -14.57 -9.95
N ILE A 150 0.14 -14.77 -10.22
CA ILE A 150 1.02 -15.53 -9.33
C ILE A 150 1.15 -14.83 -7.97
N ARG A 151 1.34 -13.51 -7.96
CA ARG A 151 1.44 -12.70 -6.75
C ARG A 151 0.20 -12.82 -5.86
N GLU A 152 -0.99 -12.74 -6.45
CA GLU A 152 -2.26 -12.81 -5.70
C GLU A 152 -2.53 -14.23 -5.16
N ASN A 153 -1.99 -15.26 -5.79
CA ASN A 153 -2.14 -16.66 -5.40
C ASN A 153 -1.14 -17.13 -4.32
N GLN A 154 -0.40 -16.26 -3.69
CA GLN A 154 0.66 -16.57 -2.72
C GLN A 154 0.28 -17.57 -1.60
N LYS A 155 -1.00 -17.81 -1.36
CA LYS A 155 -1.53 -18.64 -0.27
C LYS A 155 -2.22 -19.93 -0.73
N LEU A 156 -2.19 -20.25 -2.02
CA LEU A 156 -2.89 -21.44 -2.56
C LEU A 156 -2.42 -22.76 -1.95
N ALA A 157 -1.11 -22.95 -1.76
CA ALA A 157 -0.57 -24.17 -1.17
C ALA A 157 -1.08 -24.41 0.27
N TRP A 158 -1.43 -23.34 0.98
CA TRP A 158 -1.98 -23.38 2.32
C TRP A 158 -3.48 -23.68 2.33
N MET A 159 -4.21 -23.30 1.28
CA MET A 159 -5.65 -23.50 1.21
C MET A 159 -6.02 -24.98 1.29
N GLU A 160 -5.29 -25.87 0.62
CA GLU A 160 -5.57 -27.32 0.62
C GLU A 160 -5.45 -27.90 2.03
N GLN A 161 -4.53 -27.41 2.82
CA GLN A 161 -4.28 -27.88 4.19
C GLN A 161 -5.33 -27.35 5.20
N TYR A 162 -5.89 -26.16 4.95
CA TYR A 162 -6.87 -25.50 5.81
C TYR A 162 -8.33 -25.77 5.45
N LEU A 163 -8.61 -26.11 4.18
CA LEU A 163 -9.95 -26.48 3.70
C LEU A 163 -10.46 -27.83 4.25
N SER A 164 -9.73 -28.44 5.17
CA SER A 164 -10.08 -29.73 5.75
C SER A 164 -11.30 -29.71 6.69
N ASN A 165 -11.84 -28.52 7.03
CA ASN A 165 -13.03 -28.40 7.89
C ASN A 165 -14.06 -27.43 7.27
N PRO A 166 -15.03 -27.95 6.47
CA PRO A 166 -16.05 -27.13 5.80
C PRO A 166 -16.94 -26.33 6.75
N GLU A 167 -17.24 -26.85 7.95
CA GLU A 167 -18.08 -26.15 8.94
C GLU A 167 -17.37 -24.92 9.49
N ARG A 168 -16.08 -25.06 9.78
CA ARG A 168 -15.24 -23.94 10.22
C ARG A 168 -15.16 -22.87 9.14
N GLU A 169 -14.99 -23.26 7.88
CA GLU A 169 -14.92 -22.34 6.75
C GLU A 169 -16.22 -21.60 6.52
N ALA A 170 -17.36 -22.30 6.55
CA ALA A 170 -18.66 -21.68 6.43
C ALA A 170 -18.93 -20.66 7.57
N ARG A 171 -18.51 -20.99 8.80
CA ARG A 171 -18.64 -20.09 9.95
C ARG A 171 -17.76 -18.85 9.85
N LEU A 172 -16.59 -18.96 9.23
CA LEU A 172 -15.60 -17.90 9.10
C LEU A 172 -15.64 -17.22 7.72
N ALA A 173 -16.60 -17.59 6.89
CA ALA A 173 -16.79 -16.97 5.58
C ALA A 173 -17.02 -15.47 5.73
N GLY A 174 -16.29 -14.69 4.92
CA GLY A 174 -16.43 -13.24 4.88
C GLY A 174 -17.66 -12.79 4.09
N ASN A 175 -17.87 -11.48 4.07
CA ASN A 175 -18.84 -10.82 3.20
C ASN A 175 -18.10 -9.89 2.22
N SER A 176 -18.13 -10.22 0.95
CA SER A 176 -17.41 -9.47 -0.09
C SER A 176 -18.09 -8.17 -0.53
N PHE A 177 -19.28 -7.87 -0.02
CA PHE A 177 -20.11 -6.72 -0.44
C PHE A 177 -20.25 -6.58 -1.96
N GLY A 178 -20.38 -7.73 -2.66
CA GLY A 178 -20.52 -7.79 -4.11
C GLY A 178 -19.21 -7.80 -4.90
N ALA A 179 -18.05 -7.88 -4.25
CA ALA A 179 -16.80 -8.18 -4.95
C ALA A 179 -16.82 -9.65 -5.45
N SER A 180 -16.32 -9.86 -6.67
CA SER A 180 -16.26 -11.17 -7.32
C SER A 180 -14.85 -11.77 -7.16
N ILE A 181 -14.56 -12.29 -5.98
CA ILE A 181 -13.24 -12.81 -5.62
C ILE A 181 -13.15 -14.29 -6.02
N PRO A 182 -12.33 -14.66 -7.01
CA PRO A 182 -12.19 -16.06 -7.41
C PRO A 182 -11.38 -16.85 -6.39
N ARG A 183 -11.57 -18.17 -6.34
CA ARG A 183 -10.75 -19.04 -5.50
C ARG A 183 -9.28 -19.05 -5.93
N VAL A 184 -9.04 -18.96 -7.24
CA VAL A 184 -7.72 -18.90 -7.87
C VAL A 184 -7.73 -17.73 -8.84
N MET A 185 -6.77 -16.82 -8.70
CA MET A 185 -6.52 -15.74 -9.66
C MET A 185 -5.84 -16.34 -10.89
N THR A 186 -6.45 -16.19 -12.06
CA THR A 186 -5.82 -16.59 -13.33
C THR A 186 -5.38 -15.34 -14.10
N PRO A 187 -4.41 -15.46 -15.03
CA PRO A 187 -4.05 -14.34 -15.90
C PRO A 187 -5.23 -13.80 -16.71
N GLU A 188 -6.16 -14.68 -17.12
CA GLU A 188 -7.41 -14.28 -17.80
C GLU A 188 -8.32 -13.45 -16.91
N PHE A 189 -8.44 -13.81 -15.63
CA PHE A 189 -9.21 -13.02 -14.67
C PHE A 189 -8.59 -11.63 -14.49
N VAL A 190 -7.27 -11.55 -14.35
CA VAL A 190 -6.55 -10.26 -14.24
C VAL A 190 -6.80 -9.42 -15.49
N ARG A 191 -6.63 -10.00 -16.70
CA ARG A 191 -6.92 -9.34 -17.97
C ARG A 191 -8.36 -8.79 -18.00
N ASP A 192 -9.34 -9.60 -17.64
CA ASP A 192 -10.76 -9.24 -17.72
C ASP A 192 -11.11 -8.11 -16.74
N GLU A 193 -10.51 -8.09 -15.54
CA GLU A 193 -10.69 -7.01 -14.58
C GLU A 193 -10.06 -5.70 -15.06
N VAL A 194 -8.87 -5.77 -15.68
CA VAL A 194 -8.19 -4.60 -16.28
C VAL A 194 -8.98 -4.10 -17.49
N ALA A 195 -9.45 -4.98 -18.37
CA ALA A 195 -10.24 -4.61 -19.56
C ALA A 195 -11.54 -3.87 -19.21
N ARG A 196 -12.16 -4.25 -18.08
CA ARG A 196 -13.38 -3.60 -17.56
C ARG A 196 -13.12 -2.31 -16.77
N GLY A 197 -11.86 -2.01 -16.48
CA GLY A 197 -11.47 -0.87 -15.65
C GLY A 197 -11.65 -1.08 -14.15
N ARG A 198 -11.96 -2.30 -13.68
CA ARG A 198 -12.14 -2.63 -12.27
C ARG A 198 -10.82 -2.94 -11.54
N ALA A 199 -9.74 -3.03 -12.29
CA ALA A 199 -8.38 -3.09 -11.78
C ALA A 199 -7.43 -2.30 -12.68
N ILE A 200 -6.32 -1.84 -12.10
CA ILE A 200 -5.19 -1.26 -12.81
C ILE A 200 -3.92 -2.02 -12.47
N ILE A 201 -2.98 -2.04 -13.40
CA ILE A 201 -1.60 -2.49 -13.19
C ILE A 201 -0.72 -1.27 -13.47
N PRO A 202 -0.40 -0.44 -12.46
CA PRO A 202 0.45 0.72 -12.67
C PRO A 202 1.88 0.27 -12.97
N GLY A 203 2.43 0.74 -14.08
CA GLY A 203 3.76 0.33 -14.51
C GLY A 203 4.18 0.99 -15.80
N ASN A 204 4.75 2.21 -15.69
CA ASN A 204 5.29 2.96 -16.80
C ASN A 204 6.36 2.15 -17.55
N ILE A 205 6.37 2.21 -18.88
CA ILE A 205 7.39 1.55 -19.71
C ILE A 205 8.82 2.09 -19.47
N ASN A 206 8.95 3.28 -18.88
CA ASN A 206 10.20 3.88 -18.44
C ASN A 206 10.59 3.57 -16.99
N HIS A 207 9.81 2.69 -16.31
CA HIS A 207 10.14 2.10 -15.02
C HIS A 207 10.23 0.57 -15.13
N PRO A 208 11.19 0.05 -15.90
CA PRO A 208 11.31 -1.38 -16.11
C PRO A 208 11.78 -2.16 -14.88
N GLU A 209 12.22 -1.50 -13.83
CA GLU A 209 12.60 -2.07 -12.54
C GLU A 209 11.38 -2.52 -11.73
N VAL A 210 10.17 -2.01 -12.02
CA VAL A 210 8.97 -2.27 -11.24
C VAL A 210 8.49 -3.72 -11.38
N GLU A 211 8.15 -4.31 -10.23
CA GLU A 211 7.48 -5.60 -10.14
C GLU A 211 5.96 -5.39 -10.23
N PRO A 212 5.27 -6.04 -11.19
CA PRO A 212 3.84 -5.81 -11.42
C PRO A 212 2.96 -6.09 -10.21
N MET A 213 1.95 -5.26 -10.01
CA MET A 213 0.90 -5.46 -9.02
C MET A 213 -0.44 -4.92 -9.54
N ALA A 214 -1.54 -5.44 -9.05
CA ALA A 214 -2.85 -4.93 -9.37
C ALA A 214 -3.49 -4.19 -8.20
N ILE A 215 -4.16 -3.08 -8.50
CA ILE A 215 -5.02 -2.35 -7.58
C ILE A 215 -6.45 -2.55 -8.08
N GLY A 216 -7.29 -3.25 -7.32
CA GLY A 216 -8.65 -3.56 -7.72
C GLY A 216 -9.45 -4.16 -6.56
N ARG A 217 -10.77 -3.94 -6.59
CA ARG A 217 -11.69 -4.37 -5.53
C ARG A 217 -11.69 -5.89 -5.31
N ASN A 218 -11.44 -6.66 -6.37
CA ASN A 218 -11.45 -8.12 -6.37
C ASN A 218 -10.09 -8.75 -6.01
N PHE A 219 -9.08 -7.93 -5.75
CA PHE A 219 -7.72 -8.31 -5.36
C PHE A 219 -7.48 -8.02 -3.88
N LEU A 220 -6.38 -8.50 -3.34
CA LEU A 220 -5.94 -8.13 -1.99
C LEU A 220 -5.77 -6.62 -1.89
N VAL A 221 -6.19 -6.03 -0.78
CA VAL A 221 -6.06 -4.58 -0.54
C VAL A 221 -4.58 -4.20 -0.50
N LYS A 222 -4.22 -3.19 -1.26
CA LYS A 222 -2.85 -2.65 -1.34
C LYS A 222 -2.69 -1.46 -0.41
N ILE A 223 -1.45 -1.19 -0.02
CA ILE A 223 -1.12 0.02 0.73
C ILE A 223 -0.11 0.87 0.00
N ASN A 224 -0.29 2.18 0.11
CA ASN A 224 0.64 3.19 -0.37
C ASN A 224 1.33 3.89 0.80
N ALA A 225 2.64 4.08 0.72
CA ALA A 225 3.40 4.95 1.60
C ALA A 225 3.73 6.26 0.89
N ASN A 226 3.73 7.37 1.62
CA ASN A 226 4.13 8.68 1.12
C ASN A 226 5.53 9.02 1.64
N ILE A 227 6.42 9.39 0.74
CA ILE A 227 7.74 9.93 1.04
C ILE A 227 7.91 11.24 0.28
N GLY A 228 9.01 11.91 0.46
CA GLY A 228 9.36 13.12 -0.28
C GLY A 228 10.05 14.13 0.60
N ASN A 229 11.03 14.83 0.03
CA ASN A 229 11.68 15.96 0.68
C ASN A 229 10.75 17.18 0.71
N SER A 230 11.07 18.12 1.58
CA SER A 230 10.44 19.43 1.61
C SER A 230 11.51 20.52 1.49
N ALA A 231 11.08 21.75 1.26
CA ALA A 231 12.00 22.90 1.21
C ALA A 231 12.84 23.08 2.49
N VAL A 232 12.48 22.41 3.58
CA VAL A 232 13.05 22.64 4.93
C VAL A 232 13.87 21.44 5.42
N THR A 233 13.53 20.20 4.97
CA THR A 233 14.15 18.97 5.52
C THR A 233 14.22 17.86 4.50
N SER A 234 15.13 16.91 4.75
CA SER A 234 15.42 15.68 4.05
C SER A 234 16.40 15.81 2.88
N SER A 235 17.24 14.79 2.72
CA SER A 235 18.21 14.66 1.63
C SER A 235 17.77 13.56 0.66
N ILE A 236 18.44 13.47 -0.49
CA ILE A 236 18.21 12.38 -1.47
C ILE A 236 18.44 11.02 -0.79
N GLU A 237 19.49 10.89 0.02
CA GLU A 237 19.83 9.67 0.74
C GLU A 237 18.75 9.26 1.72
N GLU A 238 18.18 10.22 2.44
CA GLU A 238 17.09 9.98 3.40
C GLU A 238 15.80 9.53 2.68
N GLU A 239 15.52 10.08 1.50
CA GLU A 239 14.35 9.63 0.72
C GLU A 239 14.53 8.22 0.17
N VAL A 240 15.73 7.86 -0.33
CA VAL A 240 16.03 6.48 -0.74
C VAL A 240 15.99 5.53 0.46
N GLU A 241 16.45 5.94 1.64
CA GLU A 241 16.33 5.15 2.86
C GLU A 241 14.86 4.90 3.23
N LYS A 242 14.03 5.94 3.22
CA LYS A 242 12.59 5.81 3.48
C LYS A 242 11.89 4.94 2.45
N LEU A 243 12.26 5.05 1.17
CA LEU A 243 11.76 4.19 0.10
C LEU A 243 12.03 2.71 0.41
N VAL A 244 13.29 2.34 0.60
CA VAL A 244 13.69 0.94 0.84
C VAL A 244 13.08 0.43 2.14
N TRP A 245 13.03 1.27 3.17
CA TRP A 245 12.40 0.94 4.45
C TRP A 245 10.90 0.69 4.30
N SER A 246 10.20 1.50 3.49
CA SER A 246 8.78 1.32 3.20
C SER A 246 8.49 -0.04 2.56
N MET A 247 9.27 -0.42 1.56
CA MET A 247 9.12 -1.69 0.87
C MET A 247 9.43 -2.88 1.77
N ARG A 248 10.47 -2.79 2.61
CA ARG A 248 10.83 -3.83 3.58
C ARG A 248 9.67 -4.18 4.51
N TRP A 249 8.87 -3.18 4.92
CA TRP A 249 7.72 -3.36 5.80
C TRP A 249 6.41 -3.66 5.08
N GLY A 250 6.42 -3.66 3.76
CA GLY A 250 5.33 -4.17 2.95
C GLY A 250 4.49 -3.13 2.23
N ALA A 251 5.02 -1.93 1.97
CA ALA A 251 4.37 -0.98 1.07
C ALA A 251 4.26 -1.58 -0.33
N ASP A 252 3.07 -1.53 -0.91
CA ASP A 252 2.80 -2.06 -2.26
C ASP A 252 3.05 -1.00 -3.34
N THR A 253 2.92 0.27 -3.00
CA THR A 253 3.31 1.44 -3.81
C THR A 253 3.93 2.50 -2.91
N VAL A 254 4.62 3.45 -3.53
CA VAL A 254 5.14 4.63 -2.84
C VAL A 254 4.83 5.87 -3.67
N MET A 255 4.38 6.95 -3.02
CA MET A 255 4.26 8.26 -3.66
C MET A 255 5.42 9.15 -3.26
N ASP A 256 6.07 9.75 -4.27
CA ASP A 256 7.02 10.83 -4.11
C ASP A 256 6.28 12.18 -4.10
N LEU A 257 6.17 12.77 -2.93
CA LEU A 257 5.52 14.07 -2.70
C LEU A 257 6.55 15.20 -2.57
N SER A 258 7.75 15.03 -3.09
CA SER A 258 8.85 16.00 -3.01
C SER A 258 8.46 17.38 -3.49
N THR A 259 8.87 18.39 -2.72
CA THR A 259 8.74 19.83 -3.01
C THR A 259 10.06 20.54 -2.70
N GLY A 260 10.22 21.77 -3.17
CA GLY A 260 11.42 22.56 -2.93
C GLY A 260 12.56 22.24 -3.91
N ARG A 261 13.75 21.87 -3.42
CA ARG A 261 14.93 21.65 -4.25
C ARG A 261 15.18 20.17 -4.53
N ASN A 262 15.87 19.90 -5.64
CA ASN A 262 16.32 18.58 -6.09
C ASN A 262 15.18 17.59 -6.43
N ILE A 263 14.01 18.10 -6.79
CA ILE A 263 12.78 17.28 -7.03
C ILE A 263 13.03 16.26 -8.14
N HIS A 264 13.52 16.71 -9.29
CA HIS A 264 13.78 15.84 -10.44
C HIS A 264 14.84 14.79 -10.12
N THR A 265 15.96 15.21 -9.55
CA THR A 265 17.06 14.31 -9.20
C THR A 265 16.65 13.33 -8.11
N THR A 266 15.94 13.75 -7.07
CA THR A 266 15.42 12.85 -6.01
C THR A 266 14.53 11.78 -6.62
N ARG A 267 13.67 12.15 -7.56
CA ARG A 267 12.77 11.21 -8.25
C ARG A 267 13.53 10.18 -9.09
N ASP A 268 14.60 10.58 -9.77
CA ASP A 268 15.46 9.61 -10.48
C ASP A 268 16.02 8.55 -9.52
N TRP A 269 16.50 8.96 -8.35
CA TRP A 269 16.98 8.03 -7.33
C TRP A 269 15.88 7.12 -6.80
N ILE A 270 14.69 7.65 -6.55
CA ILE A 270 13.52 6.88 -6.09
C ILE A 270 13.10 5.85 -7.14
N LEU A 271 12.87 6.28 -8.38
CA LEU A 271 12.40 5.41 -9.46
C LEU A 271 13.37 4.27 -9.75
N ARG A 272 14.67 4.60 -9.93
CA ARG A 272 15.66 3.57 -10.29
C ARG A 272 15.92 2.56 -9.16
N ASN A 273 15.55 2.89 -7.92
CA ASN A 273 15.75 2.04 -6.76
C ASN A 273 14.44 1.45 -6.21
N SER A 274 13.34 1.57 -6.93
CA SER A 274 12.03 1.05 -6.53
C SER A 274 11.63 -0.19 -7.34
N PRO A 275 11.37 -1.33 -6.70
CA PRO A 275 10.69 -2.47 -7.32
C PRO A 275 9.16 -2.34 -7.23
N VAL A 276 8.61 -1.29 -6.59
CA VAL A 276 7.18 -1.04 -6.50
C VAL A 276 6.80 0.20 -7.30
N PRO A 277 5.54 0.31 -7.78
CA PRO A 277 5.10 1.48 -8.51
C PRO A 277 5.28 2.78 -7.72
N ILE A 278 5.69 3.83 -8.42
CA ILE A 278 5.88 5.18 -7.88
C ILE A 278 4.81 6.12 -8.44
N GLY A 279 4.09 6.77 -7.54
CA GLY A 279 3.15 7.83 -7.87
C GLY A 279 3.70 9.22 -7.54
N THR A 280 3.16 10.23 -8.21
CA THR A 280 3.47 11.64 -7.92
C THR A 280 2.23 12.52 -8.00
N VAL A 281 2.37 13.77 -7.55
CA VAL A 281 1.38 14.84 -7.72
C VAL A 281 2.01 15.94 -8.58
N PRO A 282 1.94 15.87 -9.91
CA PRO A 282 2.71 16.73 -10.81
C PRO A 282 2.52 18.23 -10.59
N ILE A 283 1.34 18.66 -10.10
CA ILE A 283 1.05 20.06 -9.81
C ILE A 283 1.99 20.65 -8.74
N TYR A 284 2.60 19.82 -7.86
CA TYR A 284 3.54 20.32 -6.85
C TYR A 284 4.82 20.81 -7.50
N GLN A 285 5.40 20.04 -8.42
CA GLN A 285 6.57 20.44 -9.16
C GLN A 285 6.26 21.59 -10.13
N ALA A 286 5.09 21.56 -10.78
CA ALA A 286 4.67 22.67 -11.63
C ALA A 286 4.54 23.99 -10.85
N LEU A 287 4.08 23.94 -9.60
CA LEU A 287 4.00 25.10 -8.72
C LEU A 287 5.40 25.64 -8.35
N GLU A 288 6.37 24.76 -8.10
CA GLU A 288 7.76 25.16 -7.84
C GLU A 288 8.38 25.86 -9.06
N LYS A 289 8.08 25.39 -10.29
CA LYS A 289 8.54 26.01 -11.54
C LYS A 289 8.08 27.46 -11.71
N VAL A 290 6.96 27.84 -11.09
CA VAL A 290 6.42 29.22 -11.08
C VAL A 290 6.67 29.93 -9.74
N GLY A 291 7.64 29.46 -8.94
CA GLY A 291 8.02 30.12 -7.69
C GLY A 291 6.95 30.10 -6.60
N GLY A 292 6.04 29.14 -6.61
CA GLY A 292 4.99 28.97 -5.60
C GLY A 292 3.74 29.83 -5.83
N VAL A 293 3.64 30.54 -6.94
CA VAL A 293 2.49 31.41 -7.26
C VAL A 293 1.47 30.63 -8.08
N ALA A 294 0.39 30.17 -7.45
CA ALA A 294 -0.61 29.32 -8.11
C ALA A 294 -1.24 29.98 -9.34
N GLU A 295 -1.43 31.30 -9.31
CA GLU A 295 -1.98 32.11 -10.41
C GLU A 295 -1.12 32.11 -11.67
N ASP A 296 0.19 31.88 -11.54
CA ASP A 296 1.13 31.86 -12.67
C ASP A 296 1.19 30.48 -13.37
N LEU A 297 0.49 29.47 -12.85
CA LEU A 297 0.38 28.17 -13.49
C LEU A 297 -0.33 28.27 -14.84
N THR A 298 0.19 27.53 -15.83
CA THR A 298 -0.44 27.38 -17.14
C THR A 298 -0.52 25.90 -17.53
N TRP A 299 -1.38 25.59 -18.50
CA TRP A 299 -1.45 24.24 -19.06
C TRP A 299 -0.11 23.79 -19.63
N GLU A 300 0.61 24.69 -20.31
CA GLU A 300 1.90 24.38 -20.95
C GLU A 300 2.96 23.94 -19.92
N ILE A 301 3.05 24.63 -18.78
CA ILE A 301 3.98 24.28 -17.68
C ILE A 301 3.58 22.94 -17.09
N PHE A 302 2.29 22.73 -16.85
CA PHE A 302 1.78 21.49 -16.31
C PHE A 302 2.00 20.32 -17.27
N ARG A 303 1.66 20.49 -18.56
CA ARG A 303 1.89 19.51 -19.62
C ARG A 303 3.38 19.12 -19.73
N ASP A 304 4.28 20.10 -19.75
CA ASP A 304 5.72 19.85 -19.78
C ASP A 304 6.18 19.03 -18.56
N THR A 305 5.60 19.30 -17.38
CA THR A 305 5.88 18.54 -16.15
C THR A 305 5.37 17.09 -16.23
N LEU A 306 4.19 16.87 -16.84
CA LEU A 306 3.68 15.51 -17.07
C LEU A 306 4.60 14.71 -17.99
N VAL A 307 5.05 15.31 -19.10
CA VAL A 307 5.98 14.65 -20.03
C VAL A 307 7.30 14.33 -19.35
N GLU A 308 7.88 15.27 -18.60
CA GLU A 308 9.10 15.08 -17.82
C GLU A 308 8.99 13.87 -16.89
N GLN A 309 7.93 13.80 -16.10
CA GLN A 309 7.75 12.73 -15.13
C GLN A 309 7.42 11.38 -15.78
N ALA A 310 6.69 11.39 -16.91
CA ALA A 310 6.44 10.18 -17.70
C ALA A 310 7.72 9.62 -18.33
N GLU A 311 8.60 10.48 -18.84
CA GLU A 311 9.92 10.08 -19.35
C GLU A 311 10.84 9.54 -18.26
N GLN A 312 10.76 10.07 -17.04
CA GLN A 312 11.51 9.53 -15.89
C GLN A 312 11.01 8.14 -15.48
N GLY A 313 9.71 7.84 -15.67
CA GLY A 313 9.15 6.53 -15.36
C GLY A 313 8.12 6.52 -14.24
N VAL A 314 7.50 7.65 -13.89
CA VAL A 314 6.42 7.68 -12.89
C VAL A 314 5.25 6.82 -13.36
N ASP A 315 4.74 5.94 -12.49
CA ASP A 315 3.77 4.91 -12.84
C ASP A 315 2.31 5.40 -12.78
N TYR A 316 2.03 6.39 -11.93
CA TYR A 316 0.70 7.01 -11.87
C TYR A 316 0.77 8.46 -11.40
N PHE A 317 -0.12 9.27 -11.93
CA PHE A 317 -0.24 10.69 -11.60
C PHE A 317 -1.50 10.98 -10.81
N THR A 318 -1.36 11.60 -9.65
CA THR A 318 -2.49 12.25 -8.97
C THR A 318 -2.77 13.61 -9.61
N VAL A 319 -3.96 13.74 -10.17
CA VAL A 319 -4.41 14.98 -10.87
C VAL A 319 -5.77 15.44 -10.35
N HIS A 320 -5.86 16.71 -9.96
CA HIS A 320 -7.06 17.31 -9.35
C HIS A 320 -8.00 17.88 -10.40
N ALA A 321 -8.37 17.07 -11.39
CA ALA A 321 -9.24 17.48 -12.49
C ALA A 321 -10.71 17.71 -12.06
N GLY A 322 -11.13 17.10 -10.95
CA GLY A 322 -12.49 17.22 -10.42
C GLY A 322 -12.78 18.52 -9.66
N VAL A 323 -11.75 19.33 -9.34
CA VAL A 323 -11.91 20.63 -8.68
C VAL A 323 -12.40 21.64 -9.70
N ARG A 324 -13.71 21.74 -9.86
CA ARG A 324 -14.32 22.63 -10.85
C ARG A 324 -14.71 23.98 -10.24
N LEU A 325 -14.63 25.04 -11.04
CA LEU A 325 -15.02 26.39 -10.63
C LEU A 325 -16.42 26.40 -10.00
N ALA A 326 -17.36 25.66 -10.59
CA ALA A 326 -18.74 25.55 -10.11
C ALA A 326 -18.89 24.90 -8.72
N PHE A 327 -17.90 24.18 -8.22
CA PHE A 327 -18.00 23.45 -6.95
C PHE A 327 -17.31 24.17 -5.78
N ILE A 328 -16.43 25.14 -6.06
CA ILE A 328 -15.63 25.80 -5.02
C ILE A 328 -16.50 26.47 -3.96
N HIS A 329 -17.61 27.10 -4.36
CA HIS A 329 -18.53 27.77 -3.43
C HIS A 329 -19.22 26.80 -2.46
N LEU A 330 -19.33 25.52 -2.80
CA LEU A 330 -19.91 24.49 -1.92
C LEU A 330 -19.07 24.23 -0.66
N THR A 331 -17.79 24.62 -0.69
CA THR A 331 -16.88 24.47 0.47
C THR A 331 -16.93 25.65 1.44
N ALA A 332 -17.69 26.71 1.13
CA ALA A 332 -17.68 27.97 1.90
C ALA A 332 -18.13 27.81 3.36
N ASN A 333 -19.00 26.85 3.63
CA ASN A 333 -19.52 26.60 4.98
C ASN A 333 -18.83 25.44 5.70
N ARG A 334 -17.78 24.85 5.12
CA ARG A 334 -17.01 23.80 5.76
C ARG A 334 -16.22 24.31 6.95
N MET A 335 -16.06 23.46 7.94
CA MET A 335 -15.22 23.75 9.10
C MET A 335 -13.75 23.90 8.70
N THR A 336 -13.26 23.10 7.76
CA THR A 336 -11.84 23.06 7.34
C THR A 336 -11.61 23.55 5.90
N GLY A 337 -12.65 23.95 5.16
CA GLY A 337 -12.53 24.45 3.80
C GLY A 337 -12.02 23.42 2.80
N ILE A 338 -10.95 23.75 2.05
CA ILE A 338 -10.28 22.86 1.07
C ILE A 338 -8.91 22.47 1.64
N VAL A 339 -8.78 21.26 2.14
CA VAL A 339 -7.56 20.75 2.82
C VAL A 339 -6.61 20.05 1.86
N SER A 340 -7.06 19.60 0.71
CA SER A 340 -6.18 19.05 -0.32
C SER A 340 -5.24 20.11 -0.84
N ARG A 341 -3.93 19.84 -0.82
CA ARG A 341 -2.92 20.77 -1.31
C ARG A 341 -3.11 21.09 -2.80
N GLY A 342 -3.27 20.06 -3.63
CA GLY A 342 -3.54 20.23 -5.05
C GLY A 342 -4.92 20.82 -5.31
N GLY A 343 -5.92 20.45 -4.52
CA GLY A 343 -7.27 21.02 -4.59
C GLY A 343 -7.28 22.52 -4.30
N SER A 344 -6.59 22.98 -3.26
CA SER A 344 -6.50 24.41 -2.90
C SER A 344 -5.73 25.22 -3.94
N ILE A 345 -4.66 24.68 -4.53
CA ILE A 345 -3.91 25.31 -5.63
C ILE A 345 -4.85 25.55 -6.81
N MET A 346 -5.59 24.54 -7.25
CA MET A 346 -6.50 24.67 -8.39
C MET A 346 -7.70 25.55 -8.09
N ALA A 347 -8.27 25.48 -6.89
CA ALA A 347 -9.34 26.37 -6.48
C ALA A 347 -8.90 27.85 -6.50
N LYS A 348 -7.71 28.15 -5.99
CA LYS A 348 -7.12 29.49 -6.04
C LYS A 348 -6.93 29.96 -7.48
N TRP A 349 -6.40 29.09 -8.35
CA TRP A 349 -6.23 29.39 -9.78
C TRP A 349 -7.56 29.73 -10.46
N CYS A 350 -8.58 28.89 -10.27
CA CYS A 350 -9.91 29.08 -10.85
C CYS A 350 -10.54 30.41 -10.45
N ILE A 351 -10.43 30.76 -9.16
CA ILE A 351 -10.99 32.04 -8.64
C ILE A 351 -10.21 33.21 -9.19
N ALA A 352 -8.89 33.18 -9.21
CA ALA A 352 -8.05 34.28 -9.67
C ALA A 352 -8.28 34.60 -11.16
N HIS A 353 -8.47 33.57 -11.98
CA HIS A 353 -8.66 33.73 -13.43
C HIS A 353 -10.12 33.81 -13.87
N HIS A 354 -11.08 33.52 -12.97
CA HIS A 354 -12.49 33.35 -13.32
C HIS A 354 -12.71 32.36 -14.48
N LYS A 355 -11.92 31.25 -14.45
CA LYS A 355 -11.90 30.21 -15.48
C LYS A 355 -12.06 28.83 -14.89
N GLU A 356 -12.54 27.90 -15.70
CA GLU A 356 -12.56 26.49 -15.34
C GLU A 356 -11.13 25.94 -15.19
N ASN A 357 -10.96 24.99 -14.29
CA ASN A 357 -9.73 24.27 -14.05
C ASN A 357 -9.09 23.77 -15.35
N PHE A 358 -7.86 24.21 -15.65
CA PHE A 358 -7.18 23.83 -16.89
C PHE A 358 -6.90 22.33 -16.98
N ILE A 359 -6.72 21.62 -15.84
CA ILE A 359 -6.53 20.17 -15.83
C ILE A 359 -7.81 19.47 -16.32
N TYR A 360 -9.00 19.97 -15.92
CA TYR A 360 -10.28 19.49 -16.44
C TYR A 360 -10.44 19.80 -17.94
N SER A 361 -10.12 21.03 -18.36
CA SER A 361 -10.32 21.47 -19.74
C SER A 361 -9.40 20.78 -20.75
N HIS A 362 -8.23 20.32 -20.32
CA HIS A 362 -7.22 19.64 -21.17
C HIS A 362 -7.10 18.15 -20.85
N PHE A 363 -8.16 17.53 -20.31
CA PHE A 363 -8.13 16.14 -19.87
C PHE A 363 -7.81 15.17 -21.02
N ASP A 364 -8.33 15.40 -22.22
CA ASP A 364 -8.05 14.59 -23.40
C ASP A 364 -6.58 14.65 -23.82
N GLU A 365 -5.98 15.86 -23.83
CA GLU A 365 -4.56 16.03 -24.16
C GLU A 365 -3.66 15.32 -23.13
N MET A 366 -4.04 15.37 -21.86
CA MET A 366 -3.35 14.66 -20.79
C MET A 366 -3.45 13.14 -20.99
N THR A 367 -4.63 12.65 -21.35
CA THR A 367 -4.87 11.22 -21.61
C THR A 367 -4.02 10.72 -22.79
N GLU A 368 -3.83 11.52 -23.83
CA GLU A 368 -2.92 11.22 -24.96
C GLU A 368 -1.46 11.06 -24.50
N ILE A 369 -1.03 11.84 -23.51
CA ILE A 369 0.32 11.68 -22.92
C ILE A 369 0.40 10.35 -22.17
N LEU A 370 -0.55 10.07 -21.29
CA LEU A 370 -0.49 8.92 -20.38
C LEU A 370 -0.48 7.58 -21.14
N LYS A 371 -1.28 7.44 -22.19
CA LYS A 371 -1.34 6.21 -22.99
C LYS A 371 -0.03 5.89 -23.73
N ALA A 372 0.79 6.90 -23.99
CA ALA A 372 2.06 6.72 -24.68
C ALA A 372 3.17 6.10 -23.80
N TYR A 373 2.96 6.11 -22.46
CA TYR A 373 3.98 5.65 -21.50
C TYR A 373 3.45 4.59 -20.53
N ASP A 374 2.17 4.20 -20.62
CA ASP A 374 1.45 3.37 -19.64
C ASP A 374 1.44 3.98 -18.22
N VAL A 375 1.17 5.28 -18.15
CA VAL A 375 0.93 5.97 -16.88
C VAL A 375 -0.54 5.85 -16.54
N SER A 376 -0.86 5.47 -15.29
CA SER A 376 -2.23 5.39 -14.80
C SER A 376 -2.66 6.73 -14.18
N TYR A 377 -3.95 7.03 -14.27
CA TYR A 377 -4.53 8.10 -13.46
C TYR A 377 -4.76 7.66 -12.02
N SER A 378 -4.43 8.56 -11.08
CA SER A 378 -5.03 8.68 -9.76
C SER A 378 -5.83 9.97 -9.76
N LEU A 379 -7.17 9.88 -10.00
CA LEU A 379 -8.00 11.06 -10.06
C LEU A 379 -8.23 11.61 -8.65
N GLY A 380 -7.55 12.71 -8.35
CA GLY A 380 -7.41 13.26 -7.01
C GLY A 380 -8.70 13.89 -6.46
N ASP A 381 -8.96 13.65 -5.19
CA ASP A 381 -10.08 14.18 -4.42
C ASP A 381 -9.77 15.57 -3.82
N GLY A 382 -9.62 16.57 -4.67
CA GLY A 382 -9.25 17.93 -4.26
C GLY A 382 -10.25 18.61 -3.33
N LEU A 383 -11.49 18.17 -3.32
CA LEU A 383 -12.56 18.65 -2.44
C LEU A 383 -12.90 17.65 -1.33
N ARG A 384 -11.98 16.75 -0.97
CA ARG A 384 -12.17 15.84 0.16
C ARG A 384 -12.39 16.60 1.47
N PRO A 385 -13.18 16.05 2.43
CA PRO A 385 -13.35 16.66 3.75
C PRO A 385 -12.05 16.61 4.56
N GLY A 386 -11.78 17.65 5.32
CA GLY A 386 -10.64 17.75 6.25
C GLY A 386 -11.03 17.59 7.71
N SER A 387 -12.29 17.29 7.98
CA SER A 387 -12.81 16.97 9.30
C SER A 387 -14.03 16.07 9.19
N GLY A 388 -14.35 15.34 10.25
CA GLY A 388 -15.57 14.55 10.33
C GLY A 388 -16.86 15.38 10.16
N ALA A 389 -16.81 16.68 10.47
CA ALA A 389 -17.95 17.59 10.31
C ALA A 389 -18.30 17.89 8.83
N ASP A 390 -17.33 17.81 7.94
CA ASP A 390 -17.46 18.10 6.51
C ASP A 390 -17.68 16.84 5.66
N ALA A 391 -17.71 15.66 6.29
CA ALA A 391 -17.77 14.38 5.60
C ALA A 391 -19.06 14.18 4.79
N ASN A 392 -18.92 13.62 3.59
CA ASN A 392 -20.04 13.27 2.70
C ASN A 392 -20.91 14.47 2.31
N ASP A 393 -20.34 15.66 2.23
CA ASP A 393 -21.05 16.84 1.79
C ASP A 393 -21.20 16.92 0.26
N GLU A 394 -21.95 17.91 -0.22
CA GLU A 394 -22.22 18.09 -1.64
C GLU A 394 -20.94 18.44 -2.43
N ALA A 395 -19.98 19.17 -1.84
CA ALA A 395 -18.72 19.49 -2.50
C ALA A 395 -17.93 18.21 -2.84
N GLN A 396 -17.80 17.31 -1.86
CA GLN A 396 -17.12 16.02 -2.03
C GLN A 396 -17.83 15.17 -3.11
N PHE A 397 -19.15 15.04 -3.05
CA PHE A 397 -19.86 14.17 -4.00
C PHE A 397 -20.04 14.79 -5.39
N ALA A 398 -20.07 16.13 -5.51
CA ALA A 398 -20.03 16.79 -6.82
C ALA A 398 -18.71 16.49 -7.55
N GLU A 399 -17.59 16.59 -6.84
CA GLU A 399 -16.29 16.17 -7.36
C GLU A 399 -16.29 14.68 -7.73
N LEU A 400 -16.72 13.79 -6.84
CA LEU A 400 -16.76 12.35 -7.08
C LEU A 400 -17.53 11.97 -8.36
N ARG A 401 -18.67 12.61 -8.61
CA ARG A 401 -19.45 12.42 -9.85
C ARG A 401 -18.64 12.84 -11.09
N THR A 402 -17.94 13.97 -11.01
CA THR A 402 -17.05 14.41 -12.10
C THR A 402 -15.89 13.44 -12.31
N LEU A 403 -15.29 12.90 -11.26
CA LEU A 403 -14.23 11.89 -11.39
C LEU A 403 -14.75 10.63 -12.08
N GLY A 404 -16.00 10.22 -11.83
CA GLY A 404 -16.65 9.14 -12.57
C GLY A 404 -16.85 9.43 -14.06
N GLU A 405 -17.22 10.65 -14.44
CA GLU A 405 -17.33 11.08 -15.84
C GLU A 405 -15.95 11.05 -16.53
N LEU A 406 -14.93 11.60 -15.89
CA LEU A 406 -13.55 11.62 -16.40
C LEU A 406 -12.97 10.20 -16.52
N THR A 407 -13.35 9.30 -15.63
CA THR A 407 -12.97 7.89 -15.71
C THR A 407 -13.46 7.27 -17.02
N GLN A 408 -14.72 7.48 -17.40
CA GLN A 408 -15.25 6.98 -18.65
C GLN A 408 -14.53 7.59 -19.87
N GLN A 409 -14.21 8.88 -19.80
CA GLN A 409 -13.46 9.59 -20.86
C GLN A 409 -12.05 8.97 -21.04
N ALA A 410 -11.31 8.72 -19.95
CA ALA A 410 -10.01 8.06 -20.00
C ALA A 410 -10.11 6.63 -20.55
N TRP A 411 -11.14 5.88 -20.15
CA TRP A 411 -11.38 4.51 -20.64
C TRP A 411 -11.71 4.44 -22.12
N GLN A 412 -12.27 5.50 -22.73
CA GLN A 412 -12.46 5.57 -24.20
C GLN A 412 -11.13 5.55 -24.95
N GLN A 413 -10.05 5.93 -24.30
CA GLN A 413 -8.69 5.93 -24.82
C GLN A 413 -7.84 4.79 -24.24
N ASP A 414 -8.44 3.80 -23.59
CA ASP A 414 -7.77 2.69 -22.93
C ASP A 414 -6.71 3.10 -21.88
N VAL A 415 -6.93 4.18 -21.14
CA VAL A 415 -6.04 4.60 -20.05
C VAL A 415 -6.60 4.15 -18.71
N GLN A 416 -5.74 3.54 -17.89
CA GLN A 416 -6.07 3.00 -16.59
C GLN A 416 -6.36 4.12 -15.58
N VAL A 417 -7.39 3.93 -14.73
CA VAL A 417 -7.84 4.94 -13.76
C VAL A 417 -8.08 4.30 -12.42
N MET A 418 -7.59 4.93 -11.35
CA MET A 418 -8.09 4.80 -9.98
C MET A 418 -8.60 6.15 -9.48
N ILE A 419 -9.51 6.12 -8.50
CA ILE A 419 -10.17 7.29 -7.92
C ILE A 419 -9.64 7.50 -6.51
N GLU A 420 -9.21 8.71 -6.16
CA GLU A 420 -8.90 9.05 -4.78
C GLU A 420 -10.17 9.30 -3.95
N GLY A 421 -10.08 9.05 -2.66
CA GLY A 421 -11.19 9.17 -1.73
C GLY A 421 -10.81 9.78 -0.38
N PRO A 422 -11.81 10.01 0.49
CA PRO A 422 -11.74 10.94 1.60
C PRO A 422 -10.75 10.53 2.69
N GLY A 423 -10.23 11.56 3.38
CA GLY A 423 -9.35 11.42 4.54
C GLY A 423 -10.07 11.46 5.89
N HIS A 424 -11.27 12.06 6.00
CA HIS A 424 -12.02 12.21 7.25
C HIS A 424 -13.48 11.81 7.05
N VAL A 425 -13.87 10.64 7.59
CA VAL A 425 -15.27 10.17 7.52
C VAL A 425 -15.61 9.46 8.83
N PRO A 426 -16.60 9.92 9.59
CA PRO A 426 -17.10 9.22 10.75
C PRO A 426 -17.51 7.78 10.41
N LEU A 427 -17.22 6.84 11.31
CA LEU A 427 -17.31 5.39 11.04
C LEU A 427 -18.66 4.96 10.42
N HIS A 428 -19.77 5.51 10.92
CA HIS A 428 -21.13 5.18 10.44
C HIS A 428 -21.43 5.69 9.02
N MET A 429 -20.61 6.59 8.47
CA MET A 429 -20.78 7.17 7.13
C MET A 429 -19.87 6.50 6.07
N VAL A 430 -18.94 5.65 6.51
CA VAL A 430 -17.92 5.03 5.61
C VAL A 430 -18.57 4.16 4.54
N GLN A 431 -19.57 3.35 4.88
CA GLN A 431 -20.26 2.50 3.91
C GLN A 431 -21.00 3.32 2.85
N ALA A 432 -21.67 4.40 3.25
CA ALA A 432 -22.37 5.30 2.32
C ALA A 432 -21.38 5.93 1.33
N ASN A 433 -20.21 6.36 1.81
CA ASN A 433 -19.14 6.93 0.96
C ASN A 433 -18.68 5.93 -0.11
N MET A 434 -18.39 4.67 0.28
CA MET A 434 -18.01 3.62 -0.66
C MET A 434 -19.12 3.30 -1.66
N THR A 435 -20.39 3.31 -1.22
CA THR A 435 -21.54 3.06 -2.09
C THR A 435 -21.69 4.13 -3.17
N GLU A 436 -21.50 5.40 -2.83
CA GLU A 436 -21.52 6.50 -3.80
C GLU A 436 -20.37 6.38 -4.82
N GLN A 437 -19.18 5.98 -4.38
CA GLN A 437 -18.07 5.74 -5.30
C GLN A 437 -18.39 4.60 -6.30
N LEU A 438 -18.84 3.45 -5.82
CA LEU A 438 -19.20 2.33 -6.69
C LEU A 438 -20.27 2.69 -7.71
N LYS A 439 -21.26 3.49 -7.28
CA LYS A 439 -22.36 3.94 -8.12
C LYS A 439 -21.93 4.90 -9.23
N HIS A 440 -21.07 5.85 -8.91
CA HIS A 440 -20.71 6.93 -9.82
C HIS A 440 -19.42 6.69 -10.60
N CYS A 441 -18.50 5.86 -10.07
CA CYS A 441 -17.20 5.61 -10.67
C CYS A 441 -17.06 4.23 -11.31
N HIS A 442 -18.17 3.52 -11.57
CA HIS A 442 -18.23 2.31 -12.39
C HIS A 442 -17.31 1.17 -11.92
N GLU A 443 -17.14 1.02 -10.61
CA GLU A 443 -16.22 0.06 -9.97
C GLU A 443 -14.73 0.30 -10.28
N ALA A 444 -14.33 1.46 -10.80
CA ALA A 444 -12.92 1.84 -10.86
C ALA A 444 -12.29 1.72 -9.45
N PRO A 445 -11.03 1.29 -9.33
CA PRO A 445 -10.39 1.12 -8.03
C PRO A 445 -10.47 2.39 -7.19
N PHE A 446 -10.86 2.26 -5.92
CA PHE A 446 -10.89 3.37 -4.98
C PHE A 446 -9.62 3.37 -4.13
N TYR A 447 -8.98 4.52 -4.02
CA TYR A 447 -7.77 4.77 -3.26
C TYR A 447 -8.05 5.82 -2.20
N THR A 448 -8.06 5.44 -0.91
CA THR A 448 -8.52 6.31 0.17
C THR A 448 -7.41 6.66 1.16
N LEU A 449 -7.42 7.90 1.65
CA LEU A 449 -6.56 8.36 2.74
C LEU A 449 -7.23 8.02 4.08
N GLY A 450 -7.01 6.84 4.60
CA GLY A 450 -7.71 6.34 5.78
C GLY A 450 -9.03 5.69 5.41
N PRO A 451 -10.19 6.24 5.87
CA PRO A 451 -10.39 7.56 6.48
C PRO A 451 -10.20 7.60 8.01
N LEU A 452 -9.84 8.77 8.52
CA LEU A 452 -9.85 9.08 9.96
C LEU A 452 -11.32 9.12 10.43
N THR A 453 -11.64 8.30 11.43
CA THR A 453 -13.02 8.15 11.94
C THR A 453 -13.38 9.14 13.04
N THR A 454 -12.40 9.87 13.54
CA THR A 454 -12.54 10.95 14.54
C THR A 454 -11.32 11.87 14.46
N ASP A 455 -11.46 13.12 14.87
CA ASP A 455 -10.45 14.17 14.77
C ASP A 455 -9.78 14.50 16.12
N ILE A 456 -10.07 13.74 17.20
CA ILE A 456 -9.64 14.10 18.57
C ILE A 456 -8.25 13.57 18.95
N ALA A 457 -7.54 12.91 18.06
CA ALA A 457 -6.36 12.13 18.43
C ALA A 457 -5.08 12.53 17.69
N PRO A 458 -4.64 13.80 17.72
CA PRO A 458 -3.35 14.18 17.14
C PRO A 458 -2.20 13.36 17.74
N GLY A 459 -1.30 12.84 16.90
CA GLY A 459 -0.25 11.90 17.29
C GLY A 459 -0.68 10.43 17.25
N TYR A 460 -1.99 10.16 17.14
CA TYR A 460 -2.59 8.82 17.02
C TYR A 460 -3.46 8.68 15.77
N ASP A 461 -3.31 9.59 14.81
CA ASP A 461 -4.12 9.60 13.58
C ASP A 461 -3.95 8.33 12.74
N HIS A 462 -2.80 7.65 12.84
CA HIS A 462 -2.59 6.32 12.26
C HIS A 462 -3.55 5.27 12.83
N ILE A 463 -3.95 5.36 14.10
CA ILE A 463 -4.92 4.44 14.73
C ILE A 463 -6.34 4.78 14.27
N THR A 464 -6.75 6.05 14.37
CA THR A 464 -8.11 6.47 13.99
C THR A 464 -8.39 6.23 12.52
N SER A 465 -7.40 6.45 11.67
CA SER A 465 -7.48 6.17 10.24
C SER A 465 -7.37 4.68 9.91
N GLY A 466 -6.57 3.91 10.66
CA GLY A 466 -6.49 2.45 10.52
C GLY A 466 -7.83 1.76 10.75
N ILE A 467 -8.64 2.25 11.69
CA ILE A 467 -10.02 1.79 11.94
C ILE A 467 -10.89 2.03 10.69
N GLY A 468 -10.88 3.24 10.15
CA GLY A 468 -11.65 3.60 8.95
C GLY A 468 -11.16 2.88 7.70
N ALA A 469 -9.84 2.74 7.56
CA ALA A 469 -9.20 2.01 6.47
C ALA A 469 -9.63 0.54 6.42
N ALA A 470 -9.67 -0.15 7.56
CA ALA A 470 -10.18 -1.51 7.64
C ALA A 470 -11.65 -1.60 7.20
N MET A 471 -12.48 -0.65 7.64
CA MET A 471 -13.90 -0.61 7.28
C MET A 471 -14.13 -0.32 5.79
N ILE A 472 -13.50 0.72 5.25
CA ILE A 472 -13.71 1.09 3.84
C ILE A 472 -13.07 0.06 2.91
N GLY A 473 -11.94 -0.53 3.31
CA GLY A 473 -11.32 -1.64 2.62
C GLY A 473 -12.23 -2.85 2.53
N TRP A 474 -12.92 -3.20 3.63
CA TRP A 474 -13.92 -4.27 3.63
C TRP A 474 -15.08 -3.98 2.66
N PHE A 475 -15.57 -2.74 2.60
CA PHE A 475 -16.66 -2.36 1.71
C PHE A 475 -16.27 -2.26 0.24
N GLY A 476 -14.96 -2.17 -0.10
CA GLY A 476 -14.55 -2.24 -1.50
C GLY A 476 -13.35 -1.39 -1.91
N THR A 477 -12.79 -0.55 -1.04
CA THR A 477 -11.56 0.19 -1.36
C THR A 477 -10.44 -0.78 -1.75
N ALA A 478 -9.71 -0.46 -2.80
CA ALA A 478 -8.70 -1.30 -3.40
C ALA A 478 -7.27 -0.98 -2.92
N MET A 479 -7.02 0.28 -2.57
CA MET A 479 -5.75 0.74 -2.05
C MET A 479 -5.96 1.76 -0.93
N LEU A 480 -5.13 1.67 0.10
CA LEU A 480 -5.15 2.52 1.27
C LEU A 480 -3.89 3.38 1.31
N CYS A 481 -4.04 4.69 1.36
CA CYS A 481 -2.95 5.61 1.66
C CYS A 481 -2.68 5.58 3.15
N TYR A 482 -1.44 5.31 3.53
CA TYR A 482 -1.10 5.24 4.95
C TYR A 482 -1.15 6.63 5.62
N VAL A 483 -1.35 6.61 6.91
CA VAL A 483 -1.24 7.75 7.81
C VAL A 483 -0.21 7.41 8.88
N THR A 484 0.66 8.34 9.20
CA THR A 484 1.70 8.18 10.23
C THR A 484 1.29 8.86 11.54
N PRO A 485 1.97 8.57 12.67
CA PRO A 485 1.75 9.31 13.92
C PRO A 485 1.92 10.82 13.80
N LYS A 486 2.70 11.27 12.81
CA LYS A 486 2.98 12.71 12.58
C LYS A 486 1.99 13.38 11.61
N GLU A 487 0.92 12.71 11.20
CA GLU A 487 -0.10 13.35 10.36
C GLU A 487 -0.58 14.65 11.02
N HIS A 488 -0.74 15.70 10.21
CA HIS A 488 -1.07 17.07 10.64
C HIS A 488 -0.04 17.75 11.57
N LEU A 489 1.06 17.08 11.98
CA LEU A 489 2.01 17.59 12.97
C LEU A 489 3.42 17.83 12.41
N GLY A 490 3.88 17.01 11.47
CA GLY A 490 5.23 17.15 10.94
C GLY A 490 5.60 16.14 9.87
N LEU A 491 6.81 16.28 9.30
CA LEU A 491 7.34 15.33 8.33
C LEU A 491 7.75 14.03 9.04
N PRO A 492 7.27 12.86 8.58
CA PRO A 492 7.62 11.58 9.19
C PRO A 492 9.09 11.21 8.94
N ASP A 493 9.72 10.66 9.96
CA ASP A 493 10.99 9.95 9.85
C ASP A 493 10.78 8.47 9.49
N ARG A 494 11.88 7.71 9.41
CA ARG A 494 11.87 6.29 9.06
C ARG A 494 11.00 5.44 10.00
N ASP A 495 11.03 5.72 11.29
CA ASP A 495 10.30 4.93 12.28
C ASP A 495 8.80 5.25 12.25
N ASP A 496 8.42 6.50 12.01
CA ASP A 496 7.04 6.89 11.77
C ASP A 496 6.48 6.21 10.51
N VAL A 497 7.29 6.13 9.45
CA VAL A 497 6.95 5.42 8.21
C VAL A 497 6.67 3.93 8.51
N LYS A 498 7.52 3.27 9.30
CA LYS A 498 7.30 1.89 9.72
C LYS A 498 5.97 1.73 10.47
N VAL A 499 5.72 2.58 11.47
CA VAL A 499 4.47 2.53 12.25
C VAL A 499 3.24 2.69 11.35
N GLY A 500 3.28 3.67 10.44
CA GLY A 500 2.21 3.88 9.46
C GLY A 500 1.96 2.64 8.59
N ILE A 501 3.01 2.07 8.01
CA ILE A 501 2.90 0.88 7.15
C ILE A 501 2.35 -0.31 7.92
N ILE A 502 2.87 -0.62 9.11
CA ILE A 502 2.38 -1.74 9.91
C ILE A 502 0.91 -1.55 10.27
N THR A 503 0.49 -0.35 10.67
CA THR A 503 -0.92 -0.04 10.95
C THR A 503 -1.79 -0.33 9.73
N TYR A 504 -1.36 0.10 8.54
CA TYR A 504 -2.14 -0.08 7.32
C TYR A 504 -2.07 -1.50 6.74
N LYS A 505 -0.98 -2.24 6.95
CA LYS A 505 -0.96 -3.69 6.67
C LYS A 505 -1.93 -4.46 7.57
N ILE A 506 -2.10 -4.04 8.83
CA ILE A 506 -3.13 -4.59 9.70
C ILE A 506 -4.52 -4.27 9.14
N ALA A 507 -4.79 -3.02 8.78
CA ALA A 507 -6.09 -2.59 8.24
C ALA A 507 -6.43 -3.32 6.94
N ALA A 508 -5.49 -3.42 5.99
CA ALA A 508 -5.65 -4.15 4.73
C ALA A 508 -5.92 -5.64 4.98
N HIS A 509 -5.14 -6.27 5.86
CA HIS A 509 -5.33 -7.67 6.21
C HIS A 509 -6.69 -7.95 6.86
N VAL A 510 -7.13 -7.10 7.79
CA VAL A 510 -8.48 -7.19 8.40
C VAL A 510 -9.58 -7.07 7.34
N ALA A 511 -9.44 -6.14 6.39
CA ALA A 511 -10.37 -5.98 5.29
C ALA A 511 -10.41 -7.23 4.39
N ASP A 512 -9.27 -7.81 4.05
CA ASP A 512 -9.17 -9.01 3.21
C ASP A 512 -9.76 -10.25 3.90
N VAL A 513 -9.52 -10.39 5.21
CA VAL A 513 -10.17 -11.43 6.03
C VAL A 513 -11.68 -11.25 6.03
N ALA A 514 -12.16 -10.03 6.23
CA ALA A 514 -13.59 -9.71 6.27
C ALA A 514 -14.29 -9.90 4.92
N LYS A 515 -13.60 -9.64 3.79
CA LYS A 515 -14.08 -9.94 2.44
C LYS A 515 -14.13 -11.44 2.13
N GLY A 516 -13.37 -12.26 2.86
CA GLY A 516 -13.26 -13.69 2.61
C GLY A 516 -12.29 -14.05 1.48
N HIS A 517 -11.20 -13.31 1.30
CA HIS A 517 -10.16 -13.69 0.36
C HIS A 517 -9.62 -15.09 0.65
N PRO A 518 -9.48 -15.96 -0.37
CA PRO A 518 -9.02 -17.32 -0.20
C PRO A 518 -7.64 -17.40 0.48
N GLY A 519 -7.49 -18.25 1.50
CA GLY A 519 -6.23 -18.49 2.18
C GLY A 519 -5.68 -17.32 3.03
N VAL A 520 -6.36 -16.17 3.09
CA VAL A 520 -5.88 -14.97 3.80
C VAL A 520 -5.61 -15.24 5.28
N ARG A 521 -6.41 -16.10 5.92
CA ARG A 521 -6.30 -16.45 7.35
C ARG A 521 -5.13 -17.39 7.69
N ALA A 522 -4.44 -17.94 6.71
CA ALA A 522 -3.40 -18.95 6.94
C ALA A 522 -2.32 -18.46 7.93
N ARG A 523 -1.90 -17.20 7.80
CA ARG A 523 -0.89 -16.58 8.68
C ARG A 523 -1.42 -16.36 10.11
N ASP A 524 -2.68 -15.93 10.26
CA ASP A 524 -3.33 -15.77 11.58
C ASP A 524 -3.43 -17.09 12.32
N ASP A 525 -3.85 -18.13 11.60
CA ASP A 525 -4.02 -19.46 12.17
C ASP A 525 -2.66 -20.08 12.59
N ALA A 526 -1.62 -19.90 11.74
CA ALA A 526 -0.26 -20.35 12.06
C ALA A 526 0.30 -19.62 13.30
N LEU A 527 0.13 -18.29 13.35
CA LEU A 527 0.56 -17.48 14.49
C LEU A 527 -0.19 -17.86 15.78
N SER A 528 -1.51 -18.06 15.68
CA SER A 528 -2.34 -18.46 16.83
C SER A 528 -1.96 -19.84 17.34
N LYS A 529 -1.63 -20.79 16.45
CA LYS A 529 -1.10 -22.11 16.79
C LYS A 529 0.26 -21.99 17.50
N ALA A 530 1.18 -21.19 16.94
CA ALA A 530 2.50 -20.96 17.54
C ALA A 530 2.38 -20.34 18.95
N ARG A 531 1.46 -19.37 19.13
CA ARG A 531 1.16 -18.74 20.41
C ARG A 531 0.63 -19.75 21.43
N PHE A 532 -0.30 -20.60 21.04
CA PHE A 532 -0.86 -21.62 21.92
C PHE A 532 0.19 -22.67 22.36
N GLU A 533 1.10 -23.01 21.45
CA GLU A 533 2.18 -23.98 21.68
C GLU A 533 3.43 -23.38 22.35
N PHE A 534 3.40 -22.09 22.71
CA PHE A 534 4.53 -21.35 23.28
C PHE A 534 5.79 -21.36 22.41
N ARG A 535 5.63 -21.45 21.10
CA ARG A 535 6.71 -21.31 20.11
C ARG A 535 6.96 -19.81 19.86
N TRP A 536 7.59 -19.17 20.84
CA TRP A 536 7.74 -17.71 20.87
C TRP A 536 8.41 -17.15 19.62
N MET A 537 9.51 -17.77 19.19
CA MET A 537 10.23 -17.31 18.00
C MET A 537 9.36 -17.40 16.74
N ASP A 538 8.57 -18.48 16.60
CA ASP A 538 7.64 -18.61 15.49
C ASP A 538 6.54 -17.54 15.55
N GLN A 539 6.01 -17.26 16.75
CA GLN A 539 5.01 -16.20 16.95
C GLN A 539 5.56 -14.84 16.51
N PHE A 540 6.81 -14.51 16.88
CA PHE A 540 7.44 -13.24 16.48
C PHE A 540 7.68 -13.20 14.97
N ASN A 541 8.27 -14.24 14.40
CA ASN A 541 8.62 -14.32 12.99
C ASN A 541 7.40 -14.31 12.05
N LEU A 542 6.27 -14.85 12.51
CA LEU A 542 4.98 -14.80 11.81
C LEU A 542 4.28 -13.46 11.94
N SER A 543 4.66 -12.59 12.87
CA SER A 543 4.04 -11.26 13.02
C SER A 543 4.41 -10.32 11.86
N LEU A 544 3.65 -9.24 11.68
CA LEU A 544 3.97 -8.19 10.71
C LEU A 544 5.24 -7.43 11.13
N ASP A 545 5.48 -7.28 12.42
CA ASP A 545 6.66 -6.64 13.01
C ASP A 545 7.32 -7.57 14.03
N PRO A 546 8.22 -8.44 13.57
CA PRO A 546 8.88 -9.42 14.45
C PRO A 546 9.81 -8.77 15.48
N ASP A 547 10.40 -7.63 15.17
CA ASP A 547 11.34 -6.94 16.04
C ASP A 547 10.60 -6.35 17.26
N THR A 548 9.55 -5.58 17.03
CA THR A 548 8.71 -5.01 18.10
C THR A 548 8.05 -6.10 18.96
N ALA A 549 7.59 -7.20 18.32
CA ALA A 549 6.99 -8.32 19.06
C ALA A 549 7.99 -8.98 20.02
N ARG A 550 9.24 -9.16 19.58
CA ARG A 550 10.32 -9.71 20.41
C ARG A 550 10.69 -8.75 21.54
N ASP A 551 10.90 -7.49 21.22
CA ASP A 551 11.32 -6.48 22.18
C ASP A 551 10.33 -6.36 23.34
N PHE A 552 9.04 -6.28 23.07
CA PHE A 552 7.99 -6.22 24.10
C PHE A 552 7.91 -7.49 24.95
N HIS A 553 8.16 -8.66 24.35
CA HIS A 553 8.18 -9.90 25.11
C HIS A 553 9.40 -9.96 26.03
N ASP A 554 10.57 -9.58 25.52
CA ASP A 554 11.86 -9.73 26.21
C ASP A 554 12.10 -8.64 27.28
N GLU A 555 11.54 -7.44 27.11
CA GLU A 555 11.70 -6.30 28.00
C GLU A 555 11.37 -6.62 29.45
N THR A 556 10.34 -7.43 29.67
CA THR A 556 9.83 -7.77 31.01
C THR A 556 10.36 -9.11 31.56
N LEU A 557 11.25 -9.78 30.84
CA LEU A 557 11.80 -11.10 31.19
C LEU A 557 13.32 -11.03 31.39
N PRO A 558 13.79 -10.85 32.63
CA PRO A 558 15.20 -10.51 32.89
C PRO A 558 16.19 -11.67 32.69
N LYS A 559 15.73 -12.91 32.50
CA LYS A 559 16.57 -14.09 32.29
C LYS A 559 16.25 -14.77 30.96
N ASP A 560 17.27 -15.18 30.22
CA ASP A 560 17.10 -15.87 28.94
C ASP A 560 16.29 -17.16 29.05
N SER A 561 16.43 -17.90 30.16
CA SER A 561 15.59 -19.08 30.43
C SER A 561 14.10 -18.76 30.58
N SER A 562 13.75 -17.53 30.97
CA SER A 562 12.37 -17.11 31.10
C SER A 562 11.76 -16.71 29.74
N LYS A 563 12.58 -16.31 28.77
CA LYS A 563 12.16 -15.91 27.42
C LYS A 563 11.66 -17.09 26.57
N VAL A 564 11.99 -18.31 26.91
CA VAL A 564 11.53 -19.54 26.26
C VAL A 564 10.52 -20.32 27.12
N ALA A 565 10.06 -19.75 28.22
CA ALA A 565 9.15 -20.43 29.15
C ALA A 565 7.71 -20.51 28.57
N HIS A 566 6.93 -21.46 29.09
CA HIS A 566 5.54 -21.67 28.72
C HIS A 566 4.58 -20.68 29.43
N PHE A 567 4.96 -19.44 29.53
CA PHE A 567 4.17 -18.31 30.02
C PHE A 567 4.83 -16.99 29.63
N CYS A 568 4.11 -15.90 29.62
CA CYS A 568 4.64 -14.54 29.50
C CYS A 568 4.54 -13.79 30.83
N SER A 569 5.16 -12.63 30.90
CA SER A 569 5.14 -11.78 32.12
C SER A 569 3.74 -11.34 32.54
N MET A 570 2.77 -11.23 31.60
CA MET A 570 1.39 -10.82 31.90
C MET A 570 0.68 -11.77 32.87
N CYS A 571 0.71 -13.08 32.61
CA CYS A 571 0.02 -14.09 33.42
C CYS A 571 0.93 -14.75 34.46
N GLY A 572 2.23 -14.79 34.21
CA GLY A 572 3.18 -15.56 35.02
C GLY A 572 2.96 -17.08 34.93
N PRO A 573 3.76 -17.84 35.69
CA PRO A 573 3.83 -19.32 35.55
C PRO A 573 2.60 -20.09 36.01
N LYS A 574 1.72 -19.49 36.82
CA LYS A 574 0.60 -20.22 37.46
C LYS A 574 -0.76 -19.85 36.88
N PHE A 575 -0.87 -18.76 36.13
CA PHE A 575 -2.17 -18.22 35.68
C PHE A 575 -2.31 -18.17 34.16
N CYS A 576 -1.40 -18.76 33.41
CA CYS A 576 -1.49 -18.79 31.95
C CYS A 576 -2.62 -19.71 31.50
N SER A 577 -3.70 -19.14 30.95
CA SER A 577 -4.87 -19.90 30.49
C SER A 577 -4.54 -20.92 29.40
N MET A 578 -3.58 -20.60 28.52
CA MET A 578 -3.14 -21.52 27.46
C MET A 578 -2.44 -22.74 28.05
N LYS A 579 -1.56 -22.55 29.06
CA LYS A 579 -0.93 -23.66 29.74
C LYS A 579 -1.94 -24.56 30.48
N ILE A 580 -2.86 -23.95 31.20
CA ILE A 580 -3.96 -24.65 31.86
C ILE A 580 -4.79 -25.45 30.85
N SER A 581 -5.10 -24.86 29.69
CA SER A 581 -5.82 -25.55 28.61
C SER A 581 -5.03 -26.72 28.01
N GLN A 582 -3.70 -26.63 27.91
CA GLN A 582 -2.86 -27.74 27.49
C GLN A 582 -2.88 -28.89 28.52
N GLU A 583 -2.78 -28.56 29.79
CA GLU A 583 -2.87 -29.55 30.88
C GLU A 583 -4.22 -30.29 30.86
N VAL A 584 -5.33 -29.60 30.53
CA VAL A 584 -6.65 -30.26 30.34
C VAL A 584 -6.62 -31.23 29.16
N ARG A 585 -6.02 -30.84 28.03
CA ARG A 585 -5.87 -31.74 26.86
C ARG A 585 -4.99 -32.95 27.15
N GLU A 586 -3.90 -32.75 27.88
CA GLU A 586 -3.03 -33.87 28.33
C GLU A 586 -3.78 -34.83 29.27
N TYR A 587 -4.59 -34.28 30.18
CA TYR A 587 -5.46 -35.07 31.02
C TYR A 587 -6.46 -35.91 30.21
N ALA A 588 -7.12 -35.32 29.22
CA ALA A 588 -8.04 -36.01 28.31
C ALA A 588 -7.34 -37.21 27.62
N LYS A 589 -6.14 -36.97 27.09
CA LYS A 589 -5.33 -38.04 26.46
C LYS A 589 -4.99 -39.18 27.44
N THR A 590 -4.63 -38.86 28.68
CA THR A 590 -4.31 -39.87 29.70
C THR A 590 -5.52 -40.72 30.10
N LYS A 591 -6.72 -40.16 29.96
CA LYS A 591 -7.99 -40.86 30.24
C LYS A 591 -8.54 -41.60 29.02
N GLY A 592 -7.97 -41.40 27.81
CA GLY A 592 -8.43 -42.02 26.58
C GLY A 592 -9.78 -41.51 26.09
N VAL A 593 -10.16 -40.29 26.50
CA VAL A 593 -11.39 -39.62 26.10
C VAL A 593 -11.10 -38.44 25.14
N SER A 594 -12.10 -37.99 24.38
CA SER A 594 -11.93 -36.78 23.58
C SER A 594 -11.77 -35.54 24.45
N ASP A 595 -11.17 -34.47 23.91
CA ASP A 595 -11.05 -33.19 24.62
C ASP A 595 -12.42 -32.64 25.04
N GLU A 596 -13.45 -32.81 24.18
CA GLU A 596 -14.83 -32.42 24.50
C GLU A 596 -15.42 -33.22 25.65
N GLN A 597 -15.18 -34.54 25.68
CA GLN A 597 -15.64 -35.42 26.75
C GLN A 597 -14.92 -35.10 28.07
N ALA A 598 -13.62 -34.85 28.04
CA ALA A 598 -12.85 -34.50 29.24
C ALA A 598 -13.31 -33.16 29.83
N LEU A 599 -13.62 -32.17 28.97
CA LEU A 599 -14.19 -30.87 29.38
C LEU A 599 -15.58 -31.04 29.98
N SER A 600 -16.46 -31.84 29.36
CA SER A 600 -17.81 -32.13 29.83
C SER A 600 -17.77 -32.83 31.20
N ASP A 601 -16.98 -33.87 31.33
CA ASP A 601 -16.81 -34.65 32.58
C ASP A 601 -16.19 -33.78 33.69
N GLY A 602 -15.23 -32.92 33.35
CA GLY A 602 -14.65 -31.97 34.30
C GLY A 602 -15.63 -30.90 34.77
N MET A 603 -16.47 -30.37 33.88
CA MET A 603 -17.52 -29.40 34.22
C MET A 603 -18.60 -30.07 35.09
N GLU A 604 -18.99 -31.29 34.77
CA GLU A 604 -19.97 -32.05 35.56
C GLU A 604 -19.45 -32.35 36.96
N THR A 605 -18.22 -32.83 37.09
CA THR A 605 -17.53 -33.04 38.35
C THR A 605 -17.47 -31.78 39.21
N LYS A 606 -17.07 -30.64 38.61
CA LYS A 606 -17.01 -29.35 39.31
C LYS A 606 -18.39 -28.79 39.65
N SER A 607 -19.37 -29.03 38.81
CA SER A 607 -20.78 -28.68 39.11
C SER A 607 -21.32 -29.48 40.30
N GLU A 608 -20.95 -30.76 40.39
CA GLU A 608 -21.32 -31.60 41.56
C GLU A 608 -20.60 -31.15 42.83
N GLU A 609 -19.28 -30.89 42.76
CA GLU A 609 -18.53 -30.35 43.89
C GLU A 609 -19.11 -29.02 44.38
N PHE A 610 -19.45 -28.11 43.45
CA PHE A 610 -20.08 -26.84 43.77
C PHE A 610 -21.45 -27.02 44.45
N LYS A 611 -22.30 -27.92 43.94
CA LYS A 611 -23.58 -28.25 44.57
C LYS A 611 -23.42 -28.84 45.96
N LYS A 612 -22.40 -29.73 46.13
CA LYS A 612 -22.06 -30.35 47.43
C LYS A 612 -21.52 -29.30 48.43
N ALA A 613 -20.81 -28.29 47.96
CA ALA A 613 -20.31 -27.18 48.77
C ALA A 613 -21.35 -26.10 49.13
N GLY A 614 -22.63 -26.29 48.76
CA GLY A 614 -23.70 -25.38 49.12
C GLY A 614 -24.09 -24.38 48.01
N GLY A 615 -23.49 -24.42 46.85
CA GLY A 615 -23.87 -23.60 45.67
C GLY A 615 -23.55 -22.12 45.80
N GLU A 616 -22.66 -21.72 46.69
CA GLU A 616 -22.25 -20.32 46.88
C GLU A 616 -20.96 -20.00 46.10
N ILE A 617 -20.99 -18.87 45.38
CA ILE A 617 -19.82 -18.40 44.55
C ILE A 617 -18.71 -17.82 45.44
N TYR A 618 -19.05 -17.37 46.64
CA TYR A 618 -18.08 -16.82 47.60
C TYR A 618 -17.98 -17.72 48.84
N ILE A 619 -16.79 -18.29 49.06
CA ILE A 619 -16.48 -19.01 50.31
C ILE A 619 -16.11 -17.94 51.36
N PRO A 620 -16.80 -17.87 52.51
CA PRO A 620 -16.38 -16.98 53.58
C PRO A 620 -14.97 -17.26 54.05
N ILE A 621 -14.15 -16.23 54.22
CA ILE A 621 -12.73 -16.32 54.65
C ILE A 621 -12.57 -17.07 55.98
N THR A 622 -13.64 -17.20 56.73
CA THR A 622 -13.67 -17.96 58.02
C THR A 622 -13.70 -19.46 57.84
N ALA A 623 -13.74 -20.01 56.61
CA ALA A 623 -13.76 -21.44 56.30
C ALA A 623 -12.48 -21.99 55.68
N LEU A 624 -11.44 -21.17 55.58
CA LEU A 624 -10.07 -21.50 55.23
C LEU A 624 -9.22 -21.45 56.50
#